data_32e336963d67ec79bb2151b527b0a0e1
#
_entry.id   32e336963d67ec79bb2151b527b0a0e1
#
_cell.length_a   1.000
_cell.length_b   1.000
_cell.length_c   1.000
_cell.angle_alpha   90.00
_cell.angle_beta   90.00
_cell.angle_gamma   90.00
#
_symmetry.space_group_name_H-M   'P 1'
#
loop_
_entity.id
_entity.type
_entity.pdbx_description
1 polymer ?
#
loop_
_entity_poly.entity_id
_entity_poly.type
_entity_poly.pdbx_seq_one_letter_code
_entity_poly.pdbx_strand_id
1 'polypeptide(L)'
;VKALVIGHRGMLGTDLMDHLAAEGHEAVGLDLPEIDITDRRQVIRKVSEAAPDVVFHLAAWTDVDGAEEHEEQALLVNGEGTRNVAIASREAGAALVAVSTDYVFPGTGGPYQEDSATDPIQAYGRTKLAGERLAELEYPEGTRIARTAWLYGTHGRNFVDTMIGLGTDPSRDHVDVVADQTGCPTSTRDLCPALVAVADLPPGVYHCAGGGSTTWAGFCREAFRLAEVDCEVRDTTTEAFARPAPRPEVSVLEVTHGGAPRLRAWEDALADYIRERS
;
A
#
# COMPACT_ATOMS: atom_id res chain seq x y z
N VAL A 1 -17.45 -8.91 13.30
CA VAL A 1 -16.12 -8.49 13.76
C VAL A 1 -16.14 -7.00 13.95
N LYS A 2 -15.50 -6.52 15.01
CA LYS A 2 -15.30 -5.10 15.27
C LYS A 2 -13.88 -4.70 14.81
N ALA A 3 -13.81 -3.86 13.78
CA ALA A 3 -12.56 -3.44 13.17
C ALA A 3 -12.20 -2.01 13.59
N LEU A 4 -10.92 -1.75 13.82
CA LEU A 4 -10.36 -0.41 13.95
C LEU A 4 -9.46 -0.15 12.73
N VAL A 5 -9.76 0.91 11.95
CA VAL A 5 -8.97 1.32 10.79
C VAL A 5 -8.21 2.60 11.12
N ILE A 6 -6.90 2.50 11.28
CA ILE A 6 -6.00 3.64 11.51
C ILE A 6 -5.45 4.12 10.16
N GLY A 7 -5.71 5.38 9.80
CA GLY A 7 -5.46 5.92 8.45
C GLY A 7 -6.70 5.81 7.54
N HIS A 8 -7.90 5.86 8.12
CA HIS A 8 -9.16 5.65 7.43
C HIS A 8 -9.51 6.72 6.39
N ARG A 9 -8.88 7.90 6.43
CA ARG A 9 -9.12 8.99 5.46
C ARG A 9 -8.23 8.90 4.22
N GLY A 10 -7.25 7.99 4.24
CA GLY A 10 -6.41 7.70 3.08
C GLY A 10 -7.17 6.94 1.99
N MET A 11 -6.58 6.81 0.79
CA MET A 11 -7.14 6.10 -0.36
C MET A 11 -7.63 4.70 0.04
N LEU A 12 -6.75 3.85 0.54
CA LEU A 12 -7.08 2.49 0.96
C LEU A 12 -8.01 2.47 2.18
N GLY A 13 -7.83 3.42 3.11
CA GLY A 13 -8.62 3.48 4.34
C GLY A 13 -10.09 3.75 4.06
N THR A 14 -10.39 4.64 3.13
CA THR A 14 -11.79 4.95 2.74
C THR A 14 -12.45 3.73 2.10
N ASP A 15 -11.79 3.08 1.13
CA ASP A 15 -12.32 1.88 0.49
C ASP A 15 -12.50 0.72 1.50
N LEU A 16 -11.57 0.59 2.48
CA LEU A 16 -11.69 -0.46 3.51
C LEU A 16 -12.88 -0.19 4.45
N MET A 17 -13.12 1.06 4.84
CA MET A 17 -14.30 1.41 5.65
C MET A 17 -15.60 1.07 4.92
N ASP A 18 -15.69 1.39 3.63
CA ASP A 18 -16.87 1.08 2.81
C ASP A 18 -17.05 -0.44 2.65
N HIS A 19 -15.95 -1.17 2.40
CA HIS A 19 -15.99 -2.63 2.30
C HIS A 19 -16.46 -3.29 3.61
N LEU A 20 -15.89 -2.90 4.76
CA LEU A 20 -16.27 -3.43 6.06
C LEU A 20 -17.75 -3.16 6.38
N ALA A 21 -18.26 -1.98 6.03
CA ALA A 21 -19.66 -1.64 6.19
C ALA A 21 -20.56 -2.48 5.28
N ALA A 22 -20.17 -2.71 4.02
CA ALA A 22 -20.93 -3.53 3.08
C ALA A 22 -21.02 -5.00 3.51
N GLU A 23 -19.97 -5.54 4.14
CA GLU A 23 -19.94 -6.89 4.71
C GLU A 23 -20.60 -6.99 6.09
N GLY A 24 -21.16 -5.89 6.61
CA GLY A 24 -21.87 -5.87 7.89
C GLY A 24 -20.97 -5.93 9.14
N HIS A 25 -19.70 -5.55 9.00
CA HIS A 25 -18.78 -5.41 10.13
C HIS A 25 -18.98 -4.08 10.86
N GLU A 26 -18.76 -4.06 12.17
CA GLU A 26 -18.64 -2.81 12.92
C GLU A 26 -17.24 -2.24 12.67
N ALA A 27 -17.14 -1.04 12.12
CA ALA A 27 -15.86 -0.40 11.83
C ALA A 27 -15.76 0.99 12.48
N VAL A 28 -14.63 1.24 13.14
CA VAL A 28 -14.24 2.53 13.69
C VAL A 28 -13.03 3.04 12.92
N GLY A 29 -13.12 4.22 12.32
CA GLY A 29 -12.01 4.87 11.64
C GLY A 29 -11.35 5.91 12.53
N LEU A 30 -10.01 5.91 12.60
CA LEU A 30 -9.21 6.93 13.27
C LEU A 30 -8.10 7.42 12.33
N ASP A 31 -7.88 8.75 12.36
CA ASP A 31 -6.81 9.41 11.61
C ASP A 31 -6.41 10.70 12.35
N LEU A 32 -5.46 11.46 11.83
CA LEU A 32 -5.20 12.79 12.35
C LEU A 32 -6.44 13.70 12.16
N PRO A 33 -6.80 14.51 13.14
CA PRO A 33 -6.12 14.74 14.43
C PRO A 33 -6.59 13.82 15.58
N GLU A 34 -7.50 12.85 15.35
CA GLU A 34 -8.09 12.01 16.39
C GLU A 34 -7.08 11.06 17.03
N ILE A 35 -6.07 10.63 16.23
CA ILE A 35 -4.97 9.78 16.65
C ILE A 35 -3.67 10.20 15.98
N ASP A 36 -2.62 10.45 16.77
CA ASP A 36 -1.25 10.55 16.30
C ASP A 36 -0.52 9.25 16.67
N ILE A 37 -0.16 8.43 15.67
CA ILE A 37 0.48 7.14 15.89
C ILE A 37 1.89 7.26 16.51
N THR A 38 2.50 8.43 16.46
CA THR A 38 3.80 8.70 17.10
C THR A 38 3.66 8.91 18.63
N ASP A 39 2.46 9.23 19.13
CA ASP A 39 2.15 9.30 20.56
C ASP A 39 1.63 7.97 21.08
N ARG A 40 2.54 7.14 21.62
CA ARG A 40 2.21 5.81 22.21
C ARG A 40 1.03 5.85 23.19
N ARG A 41 0.98 6.87 24.07
CA ARG A 41 -0.08 6.95 25.10
C ARG A 41 -1.44 7.18 24.46
N GLN A 42 -1.48 8.03 23.43
CA GLN A 42 -2.69 8.28 22.66
C GLN A 42 -3.14 7.03 21.93
N VAL A 43 -2.23 6.32 21.27
CA VAL A 43 -2.52 5.07 20.54
C VAL A 43 -3.11 4.01 21.46
N ILE A 44 -2.44 3.70 22.60
CA ILE A 44 -2.93 2.72 23.58
C ILE A 44 -4.34 3.10 24.06
N ARG A 45 -4.56 4.35 24.44
CA ARG A 45 -5.87 4.81 24.90
C ARG A 45 -6.93 4.62 23.81
N LYS A 46 -6.66 5.07 22.58
CA LYS A 46 -7.62 5.03 21.47
C LYS A 46 -7.98 3.61 21.04
N VAL A 47 -7.01 2.71 20.97
CA VAL A 47 -7.23 1.30 20.67
C VAL A 47 -8.04 0.63 21.79
N SER A 48 -7.71 0.91 23.05
CA SER A 48 -8.47 0.41 24.21
C SER A 48 -9.92 0.92 24.23
N GLU A 49 -10.15 2.20 23.94
CA GLU A 49 -11.50 2.81 23.83
C GLU A 49 -12.32 2.16 22.71
N ALA A 50 -11.67 1.86 21.57
CA ALA A 50 -12.32 1.20 20.46
C ALA A 50 -12.64 -0.27 20.74
N ALA A 51 -11.85 -0.96 21.58
CA ALA A 51 -11.95 -2.38 21.91
C ALA A 51 -12.21 -3.28 20.68
N PRO A 52 -11.31 -3.24 19.66
CA PRO A 52 -11.51 -3.97 18.41
C PRO A 52 -11.13 -5.45 18.53
N ASP A 53 -11.67 -6.28 17.62
CA ASP A 53 -11.19 -7.64 17.38
C ASP A 53 -9.94 -7.61 16.46
N VAL A 54 -9.90 -6.63 15.54
CA VAL A 54 -8.79 -6.45 14.59
C VAL A 54 -8.47 -4.96 14.37
N VAL A 55 -7.18 -4.65 14.28
CA VAL A 55 -6.65 -3.34 13.92
C VAL A 55 -6.05 -3.43 12.50
N PHE A 56 -6.58 -2.66 11.56
CA PHE A 56 -5.98 -2.41 10.26
C PHE A 56 -5.16 -1.13 10.33
N HIS A 57 -3.82 -1.26 10.26
CA HIS A 57 -2.90 -0.14 10.33
C HIS A 57 -2.46 0.26 8.92
N LEU A 58 -3.05 1.33 8.39
CA LEU A 58 -2.83 1.87 7.05
C LEU A 58 -2.12 3.23 7.08
N ALA A 59 -2.08 3.89 8.24
CA ALA A 59 -1.42 5.19 8.38
C ALA A 59 0.08 5.06 8.16
N ALA A 60 0.64 5.90 7.30
CA ALA A 60 2.05 5.91 6.98
C ALA A 60 2.49 7.26 6.39
N TRP A 61 3.78 7.56 6.49
CA TRP A 61 4.44 8.54 5.63
C TRP A 61 4.61 7.90 4.25
N THR A 62 3.87 8.37 3.25
CA THR A 62 3.84 7.78 1.90
C THR A 62 4.55 8.61 0.83
N ASP A 63 5.03 9.80 1.19
CA ASP A 63 5.87 10.62 0.29
C ASP A 63 7.27 9.99 0.20
N VAL A 64 7.48 9.19 -0.85
CA VAL A 64 8.71 8.43 -1.07
C VAL A 64 9.91 9.36 -1.30
N ASP A 65 9.72 10.44 -2.05
CA ASP A 65 10.78 11.40 -2.34
C ASP A 65 11.07 12.29 -1.11
N GLY A 66 10.02 12.75 -0.43
CA GLY A 66 10.19 13.54 0.80
C GLY A 66 10.81 12.72 1.95
N ALA A 67 10.70 11.40 1.93
CA ALA A 67 11.37 10.56 2.94
C ALA A 67 12.91 10.60 2.83
N GLU A 68 13.50 10.85 1.64
CA GLU A 68 14.95 11.01 1.51
C GLU A 68 15.47 12.26 2.24
N GLU A 69 14.69 13.32 2.27
CA GLU A 69 15.05 14.56 2.97
C GLU A 69 14.68 14.53 4.44
N HIS A 70 13.70 13.69 4.82
CA HIS A 70 13.10 13.65 6.14
C HIS A 70 13.03 12.22 6.72
N GLU A 71 14.11 11.42 6.56
CA GLU A 71 14.14 10.01 6.95
C GLU A 71 13.84 9.80 8.45
N GLU A 72 14.30 10.69 9.32
CA GLU A 72 14.02 10.59 10.77
C GLU A 72 12.52 10.75 11.07
N GLN A 73 11.84 11.70 10.41
CA GLN A 73 10.41 11.89 10.58
C GLN A 73 9.62 10.73 9.96
N ALA A 74 10.04 10.27 8.79
CA ALA A 74 9.45 9.09 8.14
C ALA A 74 9.62 7.83 9.03
N LEU A 75 10.77 7.65 9.67
CA LEU A 75 11.03 6.55 10.62
C LEU A 75 10.16 6.67 11.87
N LEU A 76 9.97 7.89 12.40
CA LEU A 76 9.09 8.10 13.54
C LEU A 76 7.66 7.66 13.23
N VAL A 77 7.15 7.97 12.03
CA VAL A 77 5.79 7.59 11.59
C VAL A 77 5.75 6.10 11.22
N ASN A 78 6.57 5.67 10.28
CA ASN A 78 6.51 4.32 9.71
C ASN A 78 7.08 3.23 10.62
N GLY A 79 8.13 3.56 11.40
CA GLY A 79 8.79 2.66 12.34
C GLY A 79 8.11 2.70 13.71
N GLU A 80 8.34 3.78 14.47
CA GLU A 80 7.86 3.88 15.85
C GLU A 80 6.34 3.97 15.93
N GLY A 81 5.67 4.62 14.96
CA GLY A 81 4.21 4.65 14.86
C GLY A 81 3.62 3.25 14.72
N THR A 82 4.16 2.43 13.81
CA THR A 82 3.74 1.02 13.64
C THR A 82 4.02 0.20 14.90
N ARG A 83 5.17 0.41 15.56
CA ARG A 83 5.49 -0.20 16.86
C ARG A 83 4.43 0.12 17.93
N ASN A 84 4.04 1.39 18.04
CA ASN A 84 3.04 1.84 19.00
C ASN A 84 1.68 1.17 18.77
N VAL A 85 1.28 1.02 17.48
CA VAL A 85 0.05 0.32 17.11
C VAL A 85 0.14 -1.17 17.46
N ALA A 86 1.29 -1.82 17.23
CA ALA A 86 1.48 -3.23 17.58
C ALA A 86 1.37 -3.46 19.11
N ILE A 87 2.01 -2.58 19.92
CA ILE A 87 1.90 -2.63 21.38
C ILE A 87 0.43 -2.48 21.82
N ALA A 88 -0.27 -1.48 21.28
CA ALA A 88 -1.68 -1.24 21.64
C ALA A 88 -2.59 -2.39 21.23
N SER A 89 -2.36 -2.99 20.05
CA SER A 89 -3.12 -4.15 19.59
C SER A 89 -2.90 -5.37 20.50
N ARG A 90 -1.66 -5.61 20.91
CA ARG A 90 -1.34 -6.67 21.89
C ARG A 90 -2.05 -6.44 23.23
N GLU A 91 -1.98 -5.22 23.77
CA GLU A 91 -2.65 -4.90 25.04
C GLU A 91 -4.16 -5.05 24.98
N ALA A 92 -4.76 -4.81 23.82
CA ALA A 92 -6.19 -5.00 23.56
C ALA A 92 -6.56 -6.45 23.22
N GLY A 93 -5.59 -7.33 22.94
CA GLY A 93 -5.83 -8.69 22.46
C GLY A 93 -6.38 -8.74 21.03
N ALA A 94 -6.22 -7.67 20.26
CA ALA A 94 -6.72 -7.54 18.89
C ALA A 94 -5.69 -8.05 17.86
N ALA A 95 -6.13 -8.72 16.80
CA ALA A 95 -5.27 -9.02 15.67
C ALA A 95 -4.76 -7.72 15.03
N LEU A 96 -3.52 -7.69 14.55
CA LEU A 96 -2.96 -6.57 13.81
C LEU A 96 -2.71 -6.98 12.36
N VAL A 97 -3.26 -6.20 11.41
CA VAL A 97 -2.89 -6.23 9.99
C VAL A 97 -2.21 -4.90 9.66
N ALA A 98 -0.89 -4.93 9.47
CA ALA A 98 -0.11 -3.74 9.14
C ALA A 98 0.24 -3.75 7.64
N VAL A 99 -0.18 -2.72 6.92
CA VAL A 99 0.12 -2.59 5.48
C VAL A 99 1.56 -2.11 5.29
N SER A 100 2.30 -2.85 4.45
CA SER A 100 3.66 -2.55 4.05
C SER A 100 3.79 -2.44 2.52
N THR A 101 5.00 -2.48 1.98
CA THR A 101 5.31 -2.11 0.61
C THR A 101 6.29 -3.10 -0.04
N ASP A 102 6.22 -3.22 -1.36
CA ASP A 102 7.22 -3.85 -2.22
C ASP A 102 8.61 -3.18 -2.13
N TYR A 103 8.68 -1.92 -1.70
CA TYR A 103 9.92 -1.15 -1.56
C TYR A 103 10.82 -1.61 -0.40
N VAL A 104 10.44 -2.66 0.32
CA VAL A 104 11.33 -3.33 1.28
C VAL A 104 12.41 -4.20 0.60
N PHE A 105 12.27 -4.46 -0.69
CA PHE A 105 13.18 -5.28 -1.47
C PHE A 105 14.23 -4.44 -2.22
N PRO A 106 15.40 -5.04 -2.59
CA PRO A 106 16.51 -4.33 -3.26
C PRO A 106 16.20 -3.89 -4.70
N GLY A 107 15.22 -4.50 -5.37
CA GLY A 107 14.81 -4.09 -6.70
C GLY A 107 15.68 -4.56 -7.86
N THR A 108 16.69 -5.38 -7.62
CA THR A 108 17.65 -5.88 -8.63
C THR A 108 17.40 -7.33 -9.06
N GLY A 109 16.35 -7.94 -8.53
CA GLY A 109 15.98 -9.35 -8.80
C GLY A 109 14.46 -9.45 -8.88
N GLY A 110 13.91 -10.57 -8.48
CA GLY A 110 12.48 -10.80 -8.45
C GLY A 110 11.99 -11.74 -9.53
N PRO A 111 10.73 -12.14 -9.50
CA PRO A 111 9.74 -11.73 -8.49
C PRO A 111 10.16 -12.13 -7.06
N TYR A 112 9.70 -11.32 -6.07
CA TYR A 112 10.02 -11.52 -4.66
C TYR A 112 8.93 -12.32 -3.96
N GLN A 113 9.33 -13.34 -3.20
CA GLN A 113 8.46 -14.12 -2.31
C GLN A 113 8.43 -13.50 -0.90
N GLU A 114 7.49 -13.94 -0.07
CA GLU A 114 7.31 -13.38 1.27
C GLU A 114 8.56 -13.54 2.15
N ASP A 115 9.33 -14.60 1.95
CA ASP A 115 10.58 -14.92 2.66
C ASP A 115 11.85 -14.42 1.96
N SER A 116 11.74 -13.74 0.82
CA SER A 116 12.88 -13.15 0.13
C SER A 116 13.60 -12.13 1.01
N ALA A 117 14.93 -12.09 0.91
CA ALA A 117 15.74 -11.15 1.66
C ALA A 117 15.37 -9.69 1.35
N THR A 118 15.15 -8.91 2.39
CA THR A 118 14.84 -7.48 2.31
C THR A 118 16.11 -6.65 2.36
N ASP A 119 16.24 -5.68 1.44
CA ASP A 119 17.36 -4.71 1.40
C ASP A 119 16.91 -3.42 0.68
N PRO A 120 16.11 -2.58 1.33
CA PRO A 120 15.51 -1.40 0.71
C PRO A 120 16.55 -0.38 0.29
N ILE A 121 16.44 0.12 -0.94
CA ILE A 121 17.39 1.06 -1.54
C ILE A 121 17.09 2.53 -1.21
N GLN A 122 15.88 2.83 -0.70
CA GLN A 122 15.46 4.21 -0.41
C GLN A 122 14.89 4.33 1.02
N ALA A 123 14.85 5.58 1.55
CA ALA A 123 14.44 5.88 2.91
C ALA A 123 13.02 5.38 3.25
N TYR A 124 12.06 5.56 2.35
CA TYR A 124 10.69 5.08 2.57
C TYR A 124 10.67 3.57 2.83
N GLY A 125 11.32 2.76 1.99
CA GLY A 125 11.40 1.31 2.19
C GLY A 125 12.12 0.93 3.48
N ARG A 126 13.24 1.62 3.82
CA ARG A 126 13.95 1.40 5.10
C ARG A 126 13.05 1.65 6.30
N THR A 127 12.29 2.75 6.29
CA THR A 127 11.40 3.12 7.40
C THR A 127 10.18 2.18 7.50
N LYS A 128 9.61 1.73 6.35
CA LYS A 128 8.55 0.72 6.34
C LYS A 128 9.04 -0.63 6.85
N LEU A 129 10.22 -1.08 6.41
CA LEU A 129 10.82 -2.32 6.91
C LEU A 129 11.13 -2.26 8.41
N ALA A 130 11.56 -1.10 8.92
CA ALA A 130 11.73 -0.91 10.36
C ALA A 130 10.40 -1.12 11.10
N GLY A 131 9.28 -0.61 10.55
CA GLY A 131 7.95 -0.82 11.10
C GLY A 131 7.53 -2.29 11.12
N GLU A 132 7.77 -3.04 10.02
CA GLU A 132 7.54 -4.49 9.99
C GLU A 132 8.26 -5.20 11.15
N ARG A 133 9.57 -4.99 11.25
CA ARG A 133 10.42 -5.63 12.26
C ARG A 133 10.03 -5.27 13.70
N LEU A 134 9.68 -4.00 13.93
CA LEU A 134 9.26 -3.53 15.25
C LEU A 134 7.88 -4.10 15.64
N ALA A 135 6.94 -4.21 14.70
CA ALA A 135 5.64 -4.82 14.94
C ALA A 135 5.76 -6.31 15.27
N GLU A 136 6.57 -7.05 14.49
CA GLU A 136 6.84 -8.47 14.75
C GLU A 136 7.56 -8.69 16.08
N LEU A 137 8.49 -7.80 16.47
CA LEU A 137 9.18 -7.86 17.75
C LEU A 137 8.22 -7.65 18.94
N GLU A 138 7.32 -6.67 18.84
CA GLU A 138 6.42 -6.30 19.94
C GLU A 138 5.20 -7.23 20.05
N TYR A 139 4.71 -7.77 18.93
CA TYR A 139 3.51 -8.60 18.90
C TYR A 139 3.62 -9.76 17.89
N PRO A 140 4.58 -10.69 18.05
CA PRO A 140 4.82 -11.78 17.09
C PRO A 140 3.61 -12.70 16.89
N GLU A 141 2.84 -12.96 17.96
CA GLU A 141 1.68 -13.85 17.92
C GLU A 141 0.39 -13.23 17.36
N GLY A 142 0.37 -11.92 17.12
CA GLY A 142 -0.82 -11.24 16.64
C GLY A 142 -0.62 -10.38 15.39
N THR A 143 0.61 -10.24 14.89
CA THR A 143 0.94 -9.38 13.75
C THR A 143 0.88 -10.12 12.42
N ARG A 144 0.18 -9.53 11.45
CA ARG A 144 0.22 -9.87 10.02
C ARG A 144 0.70 -8.65 9.26
N ILE A 145 1.75 -8.84 8.46
CA ILE A 145 2.28 -7.81 7.57
C ILE A 145 1.72 -8.08 6.18
N ALA A 146 0.98 -7.11 5.62
CA ALA A 146 0.46 -7.19 4.27
C ALA A 146 1.28 -6.28 3.35
N ARG A 147 2.23 -6.85 2.59
CA ARG A 147 3.01 -6.10 1.59
C ARG A 147 2.20 -5.96 0.32
N THR A 148 2.09 -4.73 -0.17
CA THR A 148 1.37 -4.39 -1.40
C THR A 148 2.22 -3.50 -2.30
N ALA A 149 1.77 -3.22 -3.52
CA ALA A 149 2.51 -2.45 -4.52
C ALA A 149 1.58 -1.57 -5.35
N TRP A 150 2.05 -0.42 -5.81
CA TRP A 150 1.45 0.43 -6.84
C TRP A 150 -0.05 0.66 -6.67
N LEU A 151 -0.46 1.11 -5.47
CA LEU A 151 -1.86 1.31 -5.13
C LEU A 151 -2.51 2.40 -5.99
N TYR A 152 -3.72 2.11 -6.46
CA TYR A 152 -4.63 3.08 -7.09
C TYR A 152 -6.07 2.81 -6.65
N GLY A 153 -6.89 3.86 -6.61
CA GLY A 153 -8.28 3.79 -6.16
C GLY A 153 -9.02 5.10 -6.35
N THR A 154 -10.32 5.09 -6.11
CA THR A 154 -11.22 6.23 -6.36
C THR A 154 -11.02 7.40 -5.41
N HIS A 155 -10.33 7.17 -4.29
CA HIS A 155 -10.08 8.18 -3.27
C HIS A 155 -8.63 8.65 -3.27
N GLY A 156 -8.42 9.96 -3.38
CA GLY A 156 -7.07 10.55 -3.37
C GLY A 156 -6.36 10.50 -4.74
N ARG A 157 -5.12 10.96 -4.75
CA ARG A 157 -4.31 11.05 -5.99
C ARG A 157 -3.61 9.72 -6.26
N ASN A 158 -3.66 9.27 -7.50
CA ASN A 158 -2.99 8.07 -7.95
C ASN A 158 -2.39 8.24 -9.36
N PHE A 159 -1.61 7.26 -9.78
CA PHE A 159 -0.93 7.27 -11.06
C PHE A 159 -1.92 7.29 -12.24
N VAL A 160 -2.95 6.47 -12.22
CA VAL A 160 -3.93 6.35 -13.32
C VAL A 160 -4.61 7.69 -13.58
N ASP A 161 -5.13 8.34 -12.54
CA ASP A 161 -5.80 9.63 -12.64
C ASP A 161 -4.86 10.73 -13.14
N THR A 162 -3.63 10.70 -12.65
CA THR A 162 -2.59 11.64 -13.06
C THR A 162 -2.29 11.50 -14.55
N MET A 163 -2.11 10.27 -15.03
CA MET A 163 -1.77 10.03 -16.44
C MET A 163 -2.94 10.34 -17.37
N ILE A 164 -4.17 9.94 -17.01
CA ILE A 164 -5.36 10.29 -17.80
C ILE A 164 -5.52 11.82 -17.86
N GLY A 165 -5.34 12.53 -16.74
CA GLY A 165 -5.39 13.99 -16.72
C GLY A 165 -4.33 14.64 -17.62
N LEU A 166 -3.12 14.08 -17.68
CA LEU A 166 -2.06 14.55 -18.59
C LEU A 166 -2.39 14.22 -20.06
N GLY A 167 -2.89 13.01 -20.33
CA GLY A 167 -3.21 12.56 -21.69
C GLY A 167 -4.45 13.22 -22.30
N THR A 168 -5.34 13.75 -21.47
CA THR A 168 -6.51 14.52 -21.94
C THR A 168 -6.25 16.01 -22.08
N ASP A 169 -5.05 16.50 -21.72
CA ASP A 169 -4.64 17.89 -21.93
C ASP A 169 -4.41 18.13 -23.43
N PRO A 170 -5.22 19.01 -24.08
CA PRO A 170 -5.13 19.23 -25.52
C PRO A 170 -3.83 19.91 -25.97
N SER A 171 -3.02 20.40 -25.04
CA SER A 171 -1.68 20.96 -25.33
C SER A 171 -0.59 19.88 -25.47
N ARG A 172 -0.93 18.60 -25.23
CA ARG A 172 -0.01 17.46 -25.26
C ARG A 172 -0.38 16.48 -26.36
N ASP A 173 0.64 16.05 -27.10
CA ASP A 173 0.53 14.96 -28.08
C ASP A 173 1.09 13.64 -27.53
N HIS A 174 1.90 13.73 -26.47
CA HIS A 174 2.49 12.56 -25.81
C HIS A 174 2.73 12.78 -24.30
N VAL A 175 2.98 11.66 -23.62
CA VAL A 175 3.50 11.60 -22.25
C VAL A 175 4.71 10.67 -22.21
N ASP A 176 5.79 11.10 -21.55
CA ASP A 176 6.96 10.25 -21.31
C ASP A 176 6.75 9.48 -20.01
N VAL A 177 6.81 8.14 -20.08
CA VAL A 177 6.57 7.28 -18.92
C VAL A 177 7.67 6.24 -18.78
N VAL A 178 8.16 6.06 -17.56
CA VAL A 178 9.24 5.13 -17.23
C VAL A 178 8.86 3.70 -17.64
N ALA A 179 9.74 3.03 -18.39
CA ALA A 179 9.53 1.68 -18.92
C ALA A 179 10.51 0.64 -18.36
N ASP A 180 11.48 1.06 -17.54
CA ASP A 180 12.50 0.21 -16.92
C ASP A 180 12.23 -0.10 -15.43
N GLN A 181 11.01 0.16 -14.94
CA GLN A 181 10.52 -0.24 -13.63
C GLN A 181 9.33 -1.17 -13.81
N THR A 182 9.38 -2.36 -13.18
CA THR A 182 8.33 -3.39 -13.25
C THR A 182 7.78 -3.68 -11.84
N GLY A 183 6.45 -3.70 -11.71
CA GLY A 183 5.76 -3.94 -10.46
C GLY A 183 4.33 -4.47 -10.67
N CYS A 184 3.55 -4.54 -9.59
CA CYS A 184 2.20 -5.06 -9.56
C CYS A 184 1.18 -3.94 -9.27
N PRO A 185 0.49 -3.38 -10.28
CA PRO A 185 -0.60 -2.45 -10.01
C PRO A 185 -1.68 -3.10 -9.15
N THR A 186 -2.11 -2.43 -8.09
CA THR A 186 -3.05 -2.99 -7.12
C THR A 186 -4.19 -2.03 -6.85
N SER A 187 -5.41 -2.45 -7.18
CA SER A 187 -6.62 -1.72 -6.85
C SER A 187 -6.89 -1.78 -5.35
N THR A 188 -7.15 -0.64 -4.71
CA THR A 188 -7.54 -0.59 -3.30
C THR A 188 -8.81 -1.39 -3.02
N ARG A 189 -9.76 -1.42 -3.96
CA ARG A 189 -10.99 -2.22 -3.86
C ARG A 189 -10.73 -3.72 -3.79
N ASP A 190 -9.79 -4.21 -4.59
CA ASP A 190 -9.42 -5.63 -4.59
C ASP A 190 -8.55 -5.98 -3.37
N LEU A 191 -7.79 -5.00 -2.86
CA LEU A 191 -6.98 -5.18 -1.66
C LEU A 191 -7.82 -5.27 -0.39
N CYS A 192 -8.95 -4.56 -0.28
CA CYS A 192 -9.79 -4.55 0.92
C CYS A 192 -10.23 -5.95 1.38
N PRO A 193 -10.89 -6.79 0.54
CA PRO A 193 -11.25 -8.14 0.94
C PRO A 193 -10.03 -9.01 1.26
N ALA A 194 -8.89 -8.77 0.60
CA ALA A 194 -7.66 -9.48 0.90
C ALA A 194 -7.12 -9.15 2.31
N LEU A 195 -7.14 -7.88 2.72
CA LEU A 195 -6.74 -7.49 4.07
C LEU A 195 -7.65 -8.09 5.15
N VAL A 196 -8.97 -8.15 4.89
CA VAL A 196 -9.92 -8.79 5.80
C VAL A 196 -9.62 -10.29 5.91
N ALA A 197 -9.35 -10.97 4.80
CA ALA A 197 -8.97 -12.38 4.81
C ALA A 197 -7.63 -12.62 5.53
N VAL A 198 -6.65 -11.75 5.38
CA VAL A 198 -5.35 -11.83 6.08
C VAL A 198 -5.52 -11.74 7.59
N ALA A 199 -6.52 -11.01 8.10
CA ALA A 199 -6.77 -10.91 9.54
C ALA A 199 -7.06 -12.27 10.20
N ASP A 200 -7.63 -13.21 9.45
CA ASP A 200 -7.98 -14.56 9.92
C ASP A 200 -6.84 -15.58 9.73
N LEU A 201 -5.77 -15.21 9.03
CA LEU A 201 -4.62 -16.08 8.80
C LEU A 201 -3.68 -16.12 10.03
N PRO A 202 -2.77 -17.10 10.13
CA PRO A 202 -1.71 -17.09 11.13
C PRO A 202 -0.86 -15.80 11.09
N PRO A 203 -0.22 -15.38 12.20
CA PRO A 203 0.77 -14.29 12.16
C PRO A 203 1.88 -14.57 11.14
N GLY A 204 2.33 -13.51 10.45
CA GLY A 204 3.38 -13.64 9.44
C GLY A 204 3.31 -12.56 8.37
N VAL A 205 4.11 -12.73 7.32
CA VAL A 205 4.19 -11.82 6.17
C VAL A 205 3.38 -12.40 5.01
N TYR A 206 2.59 -11.55 4.36
CA TYR A 206 1.73 -11.88 3.23
C TYR A 206 1.91 -10.88 2.10
N HIS A 207 2.02 -11.37 0.88
CA HIS A 207 1.97 -10.51 -0.29
C HIS A 207 0.50 -10.34 -0.73
N CYS A 208 0.06 -9.09 -0.86
CA CYS A 208 -1.28 -8.71 -1.25
C CYS A 208 -1.19 -7.68 -2.38
N ALA A 209 -0.93 -8.15 -3.59
CA ALA A 209 -0.78 -7.30 -4.78
C ALA A 209 -1.61 -7.83 -5.94
N GLY A 210 -1.94 -6.97 -6.89
CA GLY A 210 -2.67 -7.34 -8.11
C GLY A 210 -1.95 -8.45 -8.87
N GLY A 211 -2.71 -9.39 -9.42
CA GLY A 211 -2.17 -10.51 -10.19
C GLY A 211 -1.50 -10.04 -11.48
N GLY A 212 -0.32 -10.59 -11.78
CA GLY A 212 0.49 -10.16 -12.92
C GLY A 212 1.42 -9.00 -12.60
N SER A 213 2.13 -8.53 -13.62
CA SER A 213 3.07 -7.41 -13.50
C SER A 213 3.15 -6.63 -14.80
N THR A 214 3.54 -5.35 -14.72
CA THR A 214 3.75 -4.48 -15.88
C THR A 214 4.75 -3.39 -15.55
N THR A 215 5.17 -2.62 -16.57
CA THR A 215 5.93 -1.38 -16.36
C THR A 215 4.98 -0.19 -16.16
N TRP A 216 5.47 0.94 -15.62
CA TRP A 216 4.66 2.16 -15.56
C TRP A 216 4.16 2.58 -16.93
N ALA A 217 5.00 2.47 -17.98
CA ALA A 217 4.60 2.75 -19.35
C ALA A 217 3.51 1.78 -19.85
N GLY A 218 3.62 0.48 -19.54
CA GLY A 218 2.61 -0.52 -19.86
C GLY A 218 1.29 -0.24 -19.13
N PHE A 219 1.35 0.10 -17.85
CA PHE A 219 0.18 0.47 -17.05
C PHE A 219 -0.51 1.72 -17.61
N CYS A 220 0.25 2.75 -18.00
CA CYS A 220 -0.28 3.96 -18.63
C CYS A 220 -0.97 3.67 -19.96
N ARG A 221 -0.34 2.86 -20.85
CA ARG A 221 -0.93 2.48 -22.15
C ARG A 221 -2.27 1.79 -21.99
N GLU A 222 -2.36 0.85 -21.05
CA GLU A 222 -3.61 0.14 -20.81
C GLU A 222 -4.68 1.08 -20.21
N ALA A 223 -4.30 2.00 -19.31
CA ALA A 223 -5.21 3.02 -18.79
C ALA A 223 -5.75 3.92 -19.91
N PHE A 224 -4.87 4.37 -20.83
CA PHE A 224 -5.28 5.20 -21.98
C PHE A 224 -6.21 4.44 -22.94
N ARG A 225 -5.87 3.18 -23.22
CA ARG A 225 -6.72 2.31 -24.08
C ARG A 225 -8.14 2.17 -23.51
N LEU A 226 -8.24 1.89 -22.21
CA LEU A 226 -9.53 1.71 -21.52
C LEU A 226 -10.33 3.02 -21.38
N ALA A 227 -9.65 4.14 -21.18
CA ALA A 227 -10.25 5.46 -21.02
C ALA A 227 -10.43 6.19 -22.38
N GLU A 228 -10.13 5.55 -23.52
CA GLU A 228 -10.21 6.11 -24.86
C GLU A 228 -9.42 7.44 -25.00
N VAL A 229 -8.25 7.54 -24.34
CA VAL A 229 -7.38 8.72 -24.40
C VAL A 229 -6.48 8.62 -25.62
N ASP A 230 -6.60 9.58 -26.54
CA ASP A 230 -5.79 9.69 -27.76
C ASP A 230 -4.53 10.54 -27.48
N CYS A 231 -3.56 9.94 -26.80
CA CYS A 231 -2.28 10.53 -26.46
C CYS A 231 -1.17 9.47 -26.50
N GLU A 232 -0.07 9.75 -27.19
CA GLU A 232 1.03 8.79 -27.31
C GLU A 232 1.73 8.58 -25.95
N VAL A 233 2.00 7.33 -25.58
CA VAL A 233 2.84 6.99 -24.42
C VAL A 233 4.24 6.62 -24.92
N ARG A 234 5.23 7.47 -24.67
CA ARG A 234 6.63 7.25 -25.02
C ARG A 234 7.39 6.65 -23.85
N ASP A 235 8.22 5.66 -24.15
CA ASP A 235 9.09 5.06 -23.16
C ASP A 235 10.21 6.03 -22.77
N THR A 236 10.43 6.19 -21.47
CA THR A 236 11.61 6.84 -20.92
C THR A 236 12.25 5.94 -19.87
N THR A 237 13.42 6.33 -19.36
CA THR A 237 14.17 5.58 -18.36
C THR A 237 14.13 6.29 -17.00
N THR A 238 14.37 5.52 -15.95
CA THR A 238 14.55 6.03 -14.58
C THR A 238 15.64 7.10 -14.53
N GLU A 239 16.75 6.90 -15.28
CA GLU A 239 17.85 7.86 -15.35
C GLU A 239 17.41 9.20 -15.97
N ALA A 240 16.65 9.14 -17.07
CA ALA A 240 16.14 10.33 -17.76
C ALA A 240 15.06 11.06 -16.94
N PHE A 241 14.31 10.32 -16.11
CA PHE A 241 13.29 10.86 -15.22
C PHE A 241 13.73 10.75 -13.75
N ALA A 242 14.92 11.28 -13.46
CA ALA A 242 15.53 11.18 -12.13
C ALA A 242 14.64 11.79 -11.03
N ARG A 243 14.51 11.08 -9.93
CA ARG A 243 13.79 11.50 -8.72
C ARG A 243 14.72 11.47 -7.51
N PRO A 244 14.40 12.21 -6.41
CA PRO A 244 15.22 12.21 -5.21
C PRO A 244 15.46 10.81 -4.65
N ALA A 245 14.40 10.02 -4.50
CA ALA A 245 14.52 8.64 -4.04
C ALA A 245 14.80 7.68 -5.21
N PRO A 246 15.76 6.76 -5.10
CA PRO A 246 15.96 5.70 -6.09
C PRO A 246 14.72 4.79 -6.16
N ARG A 247 14.42 4.27 -7.34
CA ARG A 247 13.30 3.35 -7.58
C ARG A 247 13.82 1.98 -7.97
N PRO A 248 13.23 0.89 -7.44
CA PRO A 248 13.61 -0.47 -7.83
C PRO A 248 13.26 -0.72 -9.31
N GLU A 249 14.15 -1.41 -10.04
CA GLU A 249 13.90 -1.84 -11.42
C GLU A 249 12.81 -2.93 -11.44
N VAL A 250 12.83 -3.83 -10.45
CA VAL A 250 11.85 -4.91 -10.32
C VAL A 250 11.35 -4.95 -8.88
N SER A 251 10.05 -4.72 -8.68
CA SER A 251 9.40 -4.82 -7.37
C SER A 251 8.20 -5.79 -7.38
N VAL A 252 8.22 -6.74 -8.29
CA VAL A 252 7.14 -7.73 -8.47
C VAL A 252 7.01 -8.62 -7.24
N LEU A 253 5.82 -8.64 -6.65
CA LEU A 253 5.47 -9.49 -5.51
C LEU A 253 4.84 -10.79 -6.00
N GLU A 254 5.43 -11.93 -5.63
CA GLU A 254 4.86 -13.25 -5.85
C GLU A 254 4.16 -13.73 -4.57
N VAL A 255 2.93 -14.25 -4.70
CA VAL A 255 2.16 -14.80 -3.59
C VAL A 255 2.44 -16.29 -3.49
N THR A 256 3.23 -16.69 -2.50
CA THR A 256 3.64 -18.09 -2.30
C THR A 256 3.13 -18.69 -1.00
N HIS A 257 2.81 -17.85 -0.02
CA HIS A 257 2.29 -18.32 1.27
C HIS A 257 0.95 -19.04 1.11
N GLY A 258 0.87 -20.29 1.62
CA GLY A 258 -0.35 -21.10 1.55
C GLY A 258 -1.50 -20.45 2.30
N GLY A 259 -2.63 -20.25 1.62
CA GLY A 259 -3.82 -19.58 2.16
C GLY A 259 -3.84 -18.07 2.02
N ALA A 260 -2.76 -17.44 1.54
CA ALA A 260 -2.77 -16.02 1.22
C ALA A 260 -3.77 -15.70 0.10
N PRO A 261 -4.53 -14.61 0.20
CA PRO A 261 -5.47 -14.21 -0.84
C PRO A 261 -4.74 -13.86 -2.14
N ARG A 262 -5.21 -14.37 -3.27
CA ARG A 262 -4.70 -14.03 -4.60
C ARG A 262 -5.65 -13.02 -5.23
N LEU A 263 -5.16 -11.82 -5.48
CA LEU A 263 -5.93 -10.81 -6.19
C LEU A 263 -6.01 -11.19 -7.68
N ARG A 264 -7.08 -10.72 -8.35
CA ARG A 264 -7.28 -10.91 -9.80
C ARG A 264 -6.22 -10.18 -10.62
N ALA A 265 -6.19 -10.44 -11.93
CA ALA A 265 -5.30 -9.75 -12.86
C ALA A 265 -5.48 -8.22 -12.77
N TRP A 266 -4.35 -7.49 -12.79
CA TRP A 266 -4.38 -6.03 -12.67
C TRP A 266 -5.14 -5.36 -13.82
N GLU A 267 -5.15 -5.98 -15.01
CA GLU A 267 -5.89 -5.49 -16.18
C GLU A 267 -7.41 -5.47 -15.94
N ASP A 268 -7.93 -6.53 -15.33
CA ASP A 268 -9.36 -6.62 -14.99
C ASP A 268 -9.74 -5.59 -13.91
N ALA A 269 -8.87 -5.42 -12.92
CA ALA A 269 -9.05 -4.43 -11.86
C ALA A 269 -9.03 -3.01 -12.41
N LEU A 270 -8.11 -2.71 -13.34
CA LEU A 270 -8.01 -1.41 -14.00
C LEU A 270 -9.25 -1.14 -14.89
N ALA A 271 -9.75 -2.15 -15.62
CA ALA A 271 -10.93 -1.99 -16.45
C ALA A 271 -12.16 -1.62 -15.62
N ASP A 272 -12.34 -2.23 -14.44
CA ASP A 272 -13.44 -1.86 -13.54
C ASP A 272 -13.25 -0.44 -13.00
N TYR A 273 -12.03 -0.10 -12.57
CA TYR A 273 -11.71 1.23 -12.07
C TYR A 273 -12.02 2.34 -13.10
N ILE A 274 -11.63 2.15 -14.36
CA ILE A 274 -11.92 3.13 -15.44
C ILE A 274 -13.42 3.25 -15.69
N ARG A 275 -14.16 2.13 -15.66
CA ARG A 275 -15.61 2.13 -15.87
C ARG A 275 -16.37 2.90 -14.77
N GLU A 276 -15.89 2.83 -13.55
CA GLU A 276 -16.51 3.53 -12.41
C GLU A 276 -16.22 5.03 -12.38
N ARG A 277 -15.17 5.49 -13.07
CA ARG A 277 -14.85 6.90 -13.22
C ARG A 277 -15.69 7.60 -14.28
N SER A 278 -16.21 6.82 -15.26
CA SER A 278 -17.01 7.33 -16.38
C SER A 278 -18.44 7.59 -15.95
#